data_a16112e8e83c44228fb3255dc013cd88
#
_entry.id   a16112e8e83c44228fb3255dc013cd88
#
_cell.length_a   1.000
_cell.length_b   1.000
_cell.length_c   1.000
_cell.angle_alpha   90.00
_cell.angle_beta   90.00
_cell.angle_gamma   90.00
#
_symmetry.space_group_name_H-M   'P 1'
#
loop_
_entity.id
_entity.type
_entity.pdbx_description
1 polymer ?
#
loop_
_entity_poly.entity_id
_entity_poly.type
_entity_poly.pdbx_seq_one_letter_code
_entity_poly.pdbx_strand_id
1 'polypeptide(L)'
;MTLCRWMGVSPPTERFRYVHLVWSLMLLACVWTATINRMITMKFHEKVLTIQKLFYFAEYPANMFMTATFSLRVYRSANFYRRLWFQLQRQQVHLFENAGETEELYTRFGSHVLLWLLVVLIFNGICAIVDSAWLHFYWPLAVPSFGAHVLPSIMISLCLLQYVMMQQFLSLLYMQLNKRVAQLQLPPNGLRIRTISCSEVEFKLEQLRLVYVALEEVQTMLLYRFGMVLLLNFANSLLSFSYEMFNMFRLLELAKWKDWVLYSYRSLWLLLHGSRVWFVLKVNERIAEQKHQLCLFLNKLDASDAHLERVVNHFLVQLQANMSQPLAVCGVVDLDTLAVGGFINALMAIVIFLIQMDLGNKSLMGFV
;
A
#
# COMPACT_ATOMS: atom_id res chain seq x y z
N MET A 1 3.28 -1.18 16.07
CA MET A 1 2.42 0.00 16.40
C MET A 1 3.19 1.14 17.06
N THR A 2 4.07 0.88 18.03
CA THR A 2 4.80 1.93 18.76
C THR A 2 5.64 2.82 17.82
N LEU A 3 6.46 2.24 16.96
CA LEU A 3 7.27 2.99 15.98
C LEU A 3 6.39 3.86 15.07
N CYS A 4 5.28 3.32 14.55
CA CYS A 4 4.37 4.08 13.69
C CYS A 4 3.73 5.27 14.43
N ARG A 5 3.53 5.17 15.75
CA ARG A 5 3.08 6.30 16.57
C ARG A 5 4.15 7.38 16.68
N TRP A 6 5.40 6.98 16.95
CA TRP A 6 6.54 7.91 17.02
C TRP A 6 6.80 8.63 15.69
N MET A 7 6.54 7.95 14.57
CA MET A 7 6.63 8.57 13.23
C MET A 7 5.37 9.35 12.83
N GLY A 8 4.40 9.54 13.72
CA GLY A 8 3.17 10.29 13.43
C GLY A 8 2.22 9.62 12.45
N VAL A 9 2.40 8.31 12.18
CA VAL A 9 1.68 7.56 11.15
C VAL A 9 0.58 6.64 11.73
N SER A 10 0.51 6.51 13.06
CA SER A 10 -0.50 5.70 13.75
C SER A 10 -1.16 6.52 14.86
N PRO A 11 -2.45 6.29 15.16
CA PRO A 11 -3.17 7.09 16.15
C PRO A 11 -2.54 6.96 17.54
N PRO A 12 -2.54 8.07 18.30
CA PRO A 12 -2.03 8.09 19.66
C PRO A 12 -2.91 7.24 20.59
N THR A 13 -2.32 6.78 21.69
CA THR A 13 -3.11 6.27 22.81
C THR A 13 -3.85 7.41 23.48
N GLU A 14 -5.05 7.17 24.00
CA GLU A 14 -5.87 8.21 24.65
C GLU A 14 -5.09 8.94 25.77
N ARG A 15 -4.26 8.19 26.53
CA ARG A 15 -3.46 8.71 27.65
C ARG A 15 -2.38 9.72 27.24
N PHE A 16 -1.84 9.62 26.00
CA PHE A 16 -0.74 10.49 25.51
C PHE A 16 -1.11 11.27 24.25
N ARG A 17 -2.41 11.51 24.06
CA ARG A 17 -2.92 12.13 22.84
C ARG A 17 -2.27 13.46 22.49
N TYR A 18 -2.12 14.34 23.49
CA TYR A 18 -1.51 15.67 23.29
C TYR A 18 -0.01 15.57 23.01
N VAL A 19 0.71 14.71 23.71
CA VAL A 19 2.15 14.51 23.49
C VAL A 19 2.42 14.02 22.06
N HIS A 20 1.63 13.06 21.58
CA HIS A 20 1.75 12.57 20.22
C HIS A 20 1.33 13.59 19.17
N LEU A 21 0.37 14.48 19.47
CA LEU A 21 -0.01 15.57 18.60
C LEU A 21 1.17 16.55 18.44
N VAL A 22 1.71 17.03 19.55
CA VAL A 22 2.85 17.96 19.56
C VAL A 22 4.03 17.33 18.81
N TRP A 23 4.32 16.07 19.09
CA TRP A 23 5.38 15.33 18.40
C TRP A 23 5.16 15.23 16.89
N SER A 24 3.94 14.88 16.45
CA SER A 24 3.62 14.81 15.02
C SER A 24 3.72 16.17 14.33
N LEU A 25 3.32 17.25 15.01
CA LEU A 25 3.47 18.62 14.50
C LEU A 25 4.94 19.02 14.42
N MET A 26 5.77 18.65 15.41
CA MET A 26 7.22 18.86 15.36
C MET A 26 7.87 18.13 14.21
N LEU A 27 7.53 16.84 13.99
CA LEU A 27 8.03 16.08 12.84
C LEU A 27 7.62 16.72 11.52
N LEU A 28 6.37 17.15 11.40
CA LEU A 28 5.87 17.83 10.20
C LEU A 28 6.61 19.14 9.97
N ALA A 29 6.82 19.95 11.02
CA ALA A 29 7.61 21.18 10.95
C ALA A 29 9.06 20.93 10.55
N CYS A 30 9.70 19.87 11.08
CA CYS A 30 11.05 19.46 10.67
C CYS A 30 11.12 19.09 9.17
N VAL A 31 10.16 18.28 8.69
CA VAL A 31 10.08 17.91 7.26
C VAL A 31 9.90 19.16 6.40
N TRP A 32 8.99 20.05 6.77
CA TRP A 32 8.71 21.25 5.99
C TRP A 32 9.88 22.22 5.98
N THR A 33 10.49 22.49 7.13
CA THR A 33 11.68 23.36 7.22
C THR A 33 12.85 22.79 6.42
N ALA A 34 13.12 21.49 6.53
CA ALA A 34 14.17 20.83 5.76
C ALA A 34 13.90 20.92 4.25
N THR A 35 12.64 20.69 3.83
CA THR A 35 12.23 20.76 2.43
C THR A 35 12.36 22.17 1.88
N ILE A 36 11.86 23.19 2.59
CA ILE A 36 11.96 24.60 2.18
C ILE A 36 13.43 25.01 2.12
N ASN A 37 14.23 24.67 3.13
CA ASN A 37 15.65 24.97 3.13
C ASN A 37 16.36 24.31 1.94
N ARG A 38 16.03 23.07 1.62
CA ARG A 38 16.59 22.37 0.45
C ARG A 38 16.19 23.06 -0.86
N MET A 39 14.93 23.47 -1.01
CA MET A 39 14.45 24.21 -2.19
C MET A 39 15.19 25.54 -2.39
N ILE A 40 15.45 26.27 -1.30
CA ILE A 40 16.15 27.58 -1.34
C ILE A 40 17.64 27.40 -1.60
N THR A 41 18.28 26.42 -0.97
CA THR A 41 19.74 26.21 -1.06
C THR A 41 20.18 25.50 -2.33
N MET A 42 19.24 24.92 -3.06
CA MET A 42 19.55 24.17 -4.27
C MET A 42 19.94 25.11 -5.41
N LYS A 43 21.22 25.08 -5.76
CA LYS A 43 21.75 25.76 -6.94
C LYS A 43 21.70 24.77 -8.12
N PHE A 44 20.84 25.04 -9.07
CA PHE A 44 20.88 24.30 -10.34
C PHE A 44 22.03 24.83 -11.20
N HIS A 45 22.81 23.93 -11.77
CA HIS A 45 23.73 24.30 -12.84
C HIS A 45 22.91 24.94 -13.97
N GLU A 46 23.45 25.97 -14.62
CA GLU A 46 22.77 26.68 -15.73
C GLU A 46 22.31 25.74 -16.85
N LYS A 47 23.03 24.62 -17.03
CA LYS A 47 22.74 23.58 -18.04
C LYS A 47 21.57 22.65 -17.70
N VAL A 48 20.95 22.78 -16.51
CA VAL A 48 19.80 21.95 -16.14
C VAL A 48 18.55 22.50 -16.81
N LEU A 49 17.88 21.64 -17.59
CA LEU A 49 16.64 21.99 -18.28
C LEU A 49 15.56 22.49 -17.34
N THR A 50 14.81 23.49 -17.76
CA THR A 50 13.71 24.08 -16.97
C THR A 50 12.70 23.01 -16.54
N ILE A 51 12.43 22.01 -17.41
CA ILE A 51 11.51 20.93 -17.13
C ILE A 51 12.04 20.00 -16.02
N GLN A 52 13.35 19.76 -15.95
CA GLN A 52 13.95 19.00 -14.84
C GLN A 52 13.82 19.75 -13.51
N LYS A 53 14.00 21.07 -13.53
CA LYS A 53 13.77 21.92 -12.36
C LYS A 53 12.32 21.79 -11.91
N LEU A 54 11.37 21.81 -12.85
CA LEU A 54 9.94 21.69 -12.54
C LEU A 54 9.61 20.36 -11.86
N PHE A 55 10.08 19.21 -12.39
CA PHE A 55 9.86 17.91 -11.77
C PHE A 55 10.48 17.80 -10.38
N TYR A 56 11.69 18.29 -10.23
CA TYR A 56 12.38 18.33 -8.95
C TYR A 56 11.63 19.18 -7.94
N PHE A 57 11.17 20.36 -8.34
CA PHE A 57 10.37 21.23 -7.48
C PHE A 57 8.97 20.65 -7.19
N ALA A 58 8.38 19.85 -8.07
CA ALA A 58 7.07 19.23 -7.84
C ALA A 58 7.12 18.14 -6.77
N GLU A 59 8.23 17.39 -6.67
CA GLU A 59 8.39 16.32 -5.69
C GLU A 59 8.34 16.85 -4.23
N TYR A 60 8.96 17.99 -3.96
CA TYR A 60 8.99 18.57 -2.63
C TYR A 60 7.60 18.94 -2.08
N PRO A 61 6.78 19.74 -2.78
CA PRO A 61 5.42 20.02 -2.33
C PRO A 61 4.56 18.77 -2.23
N ALA A 62 4.75 17.78 -3.14
CA ALA A 62 4.04 16.51 -3.08
C ALA A 62 4.35 15.77 -1.77
N ASN A 63 5.61 15.64 -1.40
CA ASN A 63 6.04 15.03 -0.14
C ASN A 63 5.52 15.80 1.09
N MET A 64 5.57 17.15 1.06
CA MET A 64 5.00 17.99 2.12
C MET A 64 3.49 17.76 2.27
N PHE A 65 2.76 17.75 1.17
CA PHE A 65 1.32 17.55 1.16
C PHE A 65 0.93 16.13 1.62
N MET A 66 1.66 15.11 1.18
CA MET A 66 1.45 13.74 1.63
C MET A 66 1.67 13.58 3.13
N THR A 67 2.79 14.07 3.66
CA THR A 67 3.10 13.97 5.11
C THR A 67 2.08 14.73 5.95
N ALA A 68 1.63 15.91 5.50
CA ALA A 68 0.56 16.67 6.16
C ALA A 68 -0.77 15.92 6.15
N THR A 69 -1.15 15.36 5.00
CA THR A 69 -2.38 14.57 4.85
C THR A 69 -2.37 13.34 5.78
N PHE A 70 -1.23 12.65 5.89
CA PHE A 70 -1.08 11.52 6.80
C PHE A 70 -1.24 11.94 8.25
N SER A 71 -0.51 12.94 8.71
CA SER A 71 -0.54 13.41 10.08
C SER A 71 -1.94 13.87 10.49
N LEU A 72 -2.62 14.63 9.65
CA LEU A 72 -3.99 15.12 9.91
C LEU A 72 -5.02 13.97 9.95
N ARG A 73 -4.93 13.01 9.01
CA ARG A 73 -5.87 11.88 8.97
C ARG A 73 -5.67 10.92 10.12
N VAL A 74 -4.43 10.67 10.52
CA VAL A 74 -4.11 9.82 11.68
C VAL A 74 -4.76 10.39 12.94
N TYR A 75 -4.66 11.70 13.14
CA TYR A 75 -5.22 12.34 14.32
C TYR A 75 -6.75 12.26 14.39
N ARG A 76 -7.44 12.44 13.25
CA ARG A 76 -8.91 12.32 13.17
C ARG A 76 -9.46 10.91 13.38
N SER A 77 -8.60 9.89 13.44
CA SER A 77 -9.03 8.49 13.31
C SER A 77 -8.67 7.59 14.49
N ALA A 78 -8.47 8.15 15.67
CA ALA A 78 -8.17 7.33 16.86
C ALA A 78 -9.19 6.18 17.06
N ASN A 79 -10.47 6.42 16.78
CA ASN A 79 -11.53 5.44 16.91
C ASN A 79 -11.61 4.44 15.73
N PHE A 80 -11.01 4.75 14.58
CA PHE A 80 -11.06 3.88 13.40
C PHE A 80 -10.42 2.51 13.66
N TYR A 81 -9.17 2.48 14.11
CA TYR A 81 -8.45 1.23 14.37
C TYR A 81 -9.10 0.40 15.49
N ARG A 82 -9.71 1.07 16.48
CA ARG A 82 -10.45 0.39 17.54
C ARG A 82 -11.71 -0.29 17.00
N ARG A 83 -12.49 0.41 16.15
CA ARG A 83 -13.69 -0.14 15.50
C ARG A 83 -13.32 -1.29 14.56
N LEU A 84 -12.31 -1.08 13.70
CA LEU A 84 -11.80 -2.08 12.78
C LEU A 84 -11.37 -3.36 13.52
N TRP A 85 -10.58 -3.21 14.57
CA TRP A 85 -10.11 -4.33 15.37
C TRP A 85 -11.26 -5.08 16.05
N PHE A 86 -12.20 -4.36 16.61
CA PHE A 86 -13.39 -4.95 17.23
C PHE A 86 -14.24 -5.74 16.23
N GLN A 87 -14.46 -5.19 15.04
CA GLN A 87 -15.17 -5.90 13.96
C GLN A 87 -14.42 -7.18 13.55
N LEU A 88 -13.11 -7.09 13.34
CA LEU A 88 -12.29 -8.24 12.96
C LEU A 88 -12.30 -9.33 14.03
N GLN A 89 -12.17 -8.98 15.31
CA GLN A 89 -12.24 -9.94 16.41
C GLN A 89 -13.59 -10.66 16.48
N ARG A 90 -14.68 -9.92 16.26
CA ARG A 90 -16.03 -10.50 16.26
C ARG A 90 -16.19 -11.57 15.17
N GLN A 91 -15.64 -11.34 13.98
CA GLN A 91 -15.73 -12.29 12.88
C GLN A 91 -14.85 -13.53 13.07
N GLN A 92 -13.76 -13.42 13.80
CA GLN A 92 -12.86 -14.53 14.09
C GLN A 92 -13.53 -15.65 14.88
N VAL A 93 -14.43 -15.32 15.81
CA VAL A 93 -15.18 -16.31 16.59
C VAL A 93 -15.97 -17.26 15.68
N HIS A 94 -16.44 -16.79 14.54
CA HIS A 94 -17.20 -17.59 13.57
C HIS A 94 -16.31 -18.35 12.58
N LEU A 95 -15.06 -17.93 12.40
CA LEU A 95 -14.13 -18.54 11.44
C LEU A 95 -13.25 -19.61 12.06
N PHE A 96 -12.93 -19.49 13.37
CA PHE A 96 -12.04 -20.42 14.06
C PHE A 96 -12.80 -21.25 15.09
N GLU A 97 -12.62 -22.58 15.03
CA GLU A 97 -13.23 -23.51 16.00
C GLU A 97 -12.44 -23.57 17.30
N ASN A 98 -11.11 -23.40 17.18
CA ASN A 98 -10.20 -23.56 18.30
C ASN A 98 -9.43 -22.24 18.56
N ALA A 99 -9.30 -21.89 19.84
CA ALA A 99 -8.48 -20.75 20.26
C ALA A 99 -7.00 -20.87 19.81
N GLY A 100 -6.49 -22.10 19.70
CA GLY A 100 -5.12 -22.38 19.26
C GLY A 100 -4.86 -21.99 17.81
N GLU A 101 -5.83 -22.21 16.89
CA GLU A 101 -5.71 -21.79 15.49
C GLU A 101 -5.61 -20.26 15.38
N THR A 102 -6.36 -19.56 16.20
CA THR A 102 -6.34 -18.10 16.26
C THR A 102 -5.00 -17.58 16.75
N GLU A 103 -4.45 -18.17 17.81
CA GLU A 103 -3.15 -17.80 18.39
C GLU A 103 -2.01 -18.05 17.39
N GLU A 104 -2.02 -19.20 16.72
CA GLU A 104 -1.03 -19.52 15.67
C GLU A 104 -1.09 -18.51 14.52
N LEU A 105 -2.29 -18.12 14.06
CA LEU A 105 -2.46 -17.09 13.02
C LEU A 105 -1.85 -15.77 13.46
N TYR A 106 -2.14 -15.31 14.68
CA TYR A 106 -1.60 -14.05 15.19
C TYR A 106 -0.09 -14.07 15.35
N THR A 107 0.47 -15.16 15.81
CA THR A 107 1.92 -15.31 15.99
C THR A 107 2.64 -15.27 14.64
N ARG A 108 2.15 -16.03 13.68
CA ARG A 108 2.69 -16.03 12.31
C ARG A 108 2.53 -14.66 11.63
N PHE A 109 1.37 -14.05 11.77
CA PHE A 109 1.13 -12.71 11.21
C PHE A 109 2.00 -11.66 11.88
N GLY A 110 2.14 -11.71 13.22
CA GLY A 110 2.99 -10.79 13.98
C GLY A 110 4.47 -10.85 13.57
N SER A 111 5.01 -12.06 13.40
CA SER A 111 6.39 -12.25 12.91
C SER A 111 6.57 -11.72 11.49
N HIS A 112 5.59 -11.93 10.62
CA HIS A 112 5.59 -11.41 9.25
C HIS A 112 5.56 -9.88 9.21
N VAL A 113 4.71 -9.25 10.02
CA VAL A 113 4.67 -7.78 10.16
C VAL A 113 6.01 -7.23 10.65
N LEU A 114 6.64 -7.88 11.63
CA LEU A 114 7.95 -7.47 12.14
C LEU A 114 9.04 -7.57 11.05
N LEU A 115 9.04 -8.66 10.30
CA LEU A 115 9.98 -8.86 9.18
C LEU A 115 9.85 -7.73 8.14
N TRP A 116 8.62 -7.42 7.70
CA TRP A 116 8.40 -6.36 6.72
C TRP A 116 8.73 -4.98 7.27
N LEU A 117 8.49 -4.74 8.55
CA LEU A 117 8.92 -3.50 9.21
C LEU A 117 10.44 -3.34 9.17
N LEU A 118 11.18 -4.41 9.48
CA LEU A 118 12.64 -4.42 9.40
C LEU A 118 13.12 -4.18 7.97
N VAL A 119 12.53 -4.86 6.98
CA VAL A 119 12.86 -4.67 5.55
C VAL A 119 12.67 -3.21 5.14
N VAL A 120 11.54 -2.59 5.49
CA VAL A 120 11.27 -1.17 5.18
C VAL A 120 12.30 -0.25 5.84
N LEU A 121 12.64 -0.49 7.11
CA LEU A 121 13.61 0.34 7.83
C LEU A 121 15.03 0.18 7.28
N ILE A 122 15.46 -1.05 7.02
CA ILE A 122 16.78 -1.33 6.44
C ILE A 122 16.89 -0.70 5.06
N PHE A 123 15.87 -0.86 4.21
CA PHE A 123 15.87 -0.30 2.86
C PHE A 123 15.94 1.24 2.88
N ASN A 124 15.12 1.90 3.70
CA ASN A 124 15.20 3.36 3.84
C ASN A 124 16.53 3.80 4.49
N GLY A 125 17.13 2.99 5.38
CA GLY A 125 18.46 3.21 5.93
C GLY A 125 19.55 3.19 4.84
N ILE A 126 19.48 2.20 3.93
CA ILE A 126 20.38 2.14 2.77
C ILE A 126 20.20 3.37 1.87
N CYS A 127 18.95 3.80 1.59
CA CYS A 127 18.68 5.02 0.85
C CYS A 127 19.30 6.26 1.52
N ALA A 128 19.22 6.36 2.85
CA ALA A 128 19.82 7.47 3.61
C ALA A 128 21.36 7.47 3.51
N ILE A 129 22.00 6.31 3.59
CA ILE A 129 23.46 6.17 3.45
C ILE A 129 23.89 6.57 2.05
N VAL A 130 23.20 6.09 1.02
CA VAL A 130 23.55 6.39 -0.38
C VAL A 130 23.29 7.87 -0.71
N ASP A 131 22.21 8.49 -0.19
CA ASP A 131 21.95 9.92 -0.32
C ASP A 131 23.06 10.74 0.35
N SER A 132 23.51 10.35 1.55
CA SER A 132 24.61 10.99 2.26
C SER A 132 25.95 10.81 1.52
N ALA A 133 26.22 9.64 0.95
CA ALA A 133 27.41 9.37 0.14
C ALA A 133 27.42 10.21 -1.15
N TRP A 134 26.27 10.36 -1.81
CA TRP A 134 26.07 11.25 -2.96
C TRP A 134 26.44 12.70 -2.63
N LEU A 135 26.10 13.16 -1.39
CA LEU A 135 26.44 14.49 -0.87
C LEU A 135 27.84 14.55 -0.25
N HIS A 136 28.69 13.54 -0.50
CA HIS A 136 30.06 13.43 0.06
C HIS A 136 30.10 13.57 1.58
N PHE A 137 29.05 13.11 2.29
CA PHE A 137 28.89 13.26 3.74
C PHE A 137 29.05 14.68 4.27
N TYR A 138 28.79 15.69 3.43
CA TYR A 138 28.81 17.09 3.86
C TYR A 138 27.54 17.41 4.66
N TRP A 139 27.66 17.43 5.99
CA TRP A 139 26.55 17.55 6.93
C TRP A 139 25.60 18.73 6.66
N PRO A 140 26.04 19.95 6.29
CA PRO A 140 25.13 21.04 5.99
C PRO A 140 24.17 20.79 4.84
N LEU A 141 24.49 19.87 3.93
CA LEU A 141 23.62 19.45 2.84
C LEU A 141 22.93 18.11 3.14
N ALA A 142 23.60 17.18 3.83
CA ALA A 142 23.08 15.85 4.12
C ALA A 142 21.89 15.88 5.09
N VAL A 143 21.95 16.72 6.15
CA VAL A 143 20.86 16.83 7.13
C VAL A 143 19.57 17.38 6.52
N PRO A 144 19.58 18.51 5.78
CA PRO A 144 18.38 18.97 5.07
C PRO A 144 17.88 17.98 4.02
N SER A 145 18.77 17.27 3.30
CA SER A 145 18.39 16.23 2.33
C SER A 145 17.67 15.08 3.02
N PHE A 146 18.22 14.58 4.13
CA PHE A 146 17.57 13.55 4.93
C PHE A 146 16.15 13.96 5.36
N GLY A 147 15.98 15.17 5.88
CA GLY A 147 14.69 15.71 6.31
C GLY A 147 13.70 15.91 5.16
N ALA A 148 14.20 16.26 3.96
CA ALA A 148 13.37 16.57 2.80
C ALA A 148 12.95 15.33 2.00
N HIS A 149 13.77 14.28 1.94
CA HIS A 149 13.55 13.10 1.12
C HIS A 149 13.37 11.82 1.94
N VAL A 150 14.34 11.50 2.81
CA VAL A 150 14.37 10.20 3.49
C VAL A 150 13.29 10.12 4.57
N LEU A 151 13.15 11.16 5.39
CA LEU A 151 12.16 11.16 6.47
C LEU A 151 10.72 11.09 5.96
N PRO A 152 10.28 11.88 4.95
CA PRO A 152 8.99 11.69 4.31
C PRO A 152 8.83 10.30 3.71
N SER A 153 9.86 9.77 3.06
CA SER A 153 9.87 8.43 2.48
C SER A 153 9.60 7.35 3.54
N ILE A 154 10.24 7.42 4.72
CA ILE A 154 9.99 6.52 5.83
C ILE A 154 8.52 6.63 6.29
N MET A 155 8.01 7.85 6.48
CA MET A 155 6.63 8.07 6.93
C MET A 155 5.62 7.48 5.93
N ILE A 156 5.81 7.71 4.63
CA ILE A 156 4.97 7.19 3.55
C ILE A 156 5.04 5.66 3.54
N SER A 157 6.24 5.08 3.57
CA SER A 157 6.44 3.62 3.55
C SER A 157 5.78 2.94 4.76
N LEU A 158 5.87 3.51 5.96
CA LEU A 158 5.21 3.00 7.15
C LEU A 158 3.68 3.09 7.06
N CYS A 159 3.15 4.15 6.46
CA CYS A 159 1.71 4.29 6.24
C CYS A 159 1.20 3.24 5.24
N LEU A 160 1.90 3.05 4.13
CA LEU A 160 1.57 2.02 3.14
C LEU A 160 1.72 0.62 3.71
N LEU A 161 2.75 0.36 4.53
CA LEU A 161 2.92 -0.90 5.22
C LEU A 161 1.73 -1.22 6.12
N GLN A 162 1.16 -0.23 6.83
CA GLN A 162 -0.06 -0.44 7.62
C GLN A 162 -1.23 -0.90 6.73
N TYR A 163 -1.45 -0.24 5.59
CA TYR A 163 -2.48 -0.64 4.65
C TYR A 163 -2.25 -2.07 4.13
N VAL A 164 -1.07 -2.35 3.63
CA VAL A 164 -0.70 -3.67 3.07
C VAL A 164 -0.87 -4.78 4.12
N MET A 165 -0.43 -4.55 5.37
CA MET A 165 -0.58 -5.53 6.44
C MET A 165 -2.04 -5.78 6.81
N MET A 166 -2.87 -4.73 6.88
CA MET A 166 -4.31 -4.90 7.13
C MET A 166 -5.00 -5.67 6.00
N GLN A 167 -4.68 -5.39 4.75
CA GLN A 167 -5.20 -6.13 3.60
C GLN A 167 -4.69 -7.58 3.57
N GLN A 168 -3.44 -7.85 3.93
CA GLN A 168 -2.93 -9.22 4.07
C GLN A 168 -3.67 -9.98 5.16
N PHE A 169 -3.93 -9.34 6.30
CA PHE A 169 -4.71 -9.97 7.36
C PHE A 169 -6.14 -10.30 6.90
N LEU A 170 -6.76 -9.38 6.18
CA LEU A 170 -8.07 -9.58 5.57
C LEU A 170 -8.05 -10.75 4.56
N SER A 171 -7.01 -10.85 3.72
CA SER A 171 -6.82 -11.99 2.80
C SER A 171 -6.71 -13.33 3.53
N LEU A 172 -6.05 -13.38 4.70
CA LEU A 172 -5.98 -14.58 5.53
C LEU A 172 -7.36 -14.97 6.08
N LEU A 173 -8.20 -14.00 6.47
CA LEU A 173 -9.57 -14.27 6.90
C LEU A 173 -10.46 -14.78 5.76
N TYR A 174 -10.33 -14.23 4.55
CA TYR A 174 -10.98 -14.79 3.36
C TYR A 174 -10.52 -16.21 3.06
N MET A 175 -9.23 -16.49 3.20
CA MET A 175 -8.72 -17.86 3.03
C MET A 175 -9.32 -18.83 4.05
N GLN A 176 -9.52 -18.42 5.32
CA GLN A 176 -10.21 -19.25 6.31
C GLN A 176 -11.69 -19.43 5.99
N LEU A 177 -12.36 -18.36 5.53
CA LEU A 177 -13.74 -18.44 5.04
C LEU A 177 -13.86 -19.47 3.91
N ASN A 178 -12.95 -19.44 2.93
CA ASN A 178 -12.89 -20.40 1.83
C ASN A 178 -12.73 -21.85 2.34
N LYS A 179 -11.84 -22.06 3.31
CA LYS A 179 -11.66 -23.39 3.93
C LYS A 179 -12.94 -23.89 4.60
N ARG A 180 -13.65 -23.00 5.32
CA ARG A 180 -14.92 -23.37 5.98
C ARG A 180 -16.01 -23.73 4.97
N VAL A 181 -16.15 -22.97 3.89
CA VAL A 181 -17.09 -23.29 2.82
C VAL A 181 -16.70 -24.61 2.13
N ALA A 182 -15.42 -24.83 1.85
CA ALA A 182 -14.94 -26.09 1.27
C ALA A 182 -15.20 -27.30 2.19
N GLN A 183 -15.12 -27.15 3.51
CA GLN A 183 -15.43 -28.21 4.47
C GLN A 183 -16.91 -28.62 4.44
N LEU A 184 -17.82 -27.73 4.03
CA LEU A 184 -19.24 -28.06 3.86
C LEU A 184 -19.50 -28.97 2.64
N GLN A 185 -18.55 -29.02 1.67
CA GLN A 185 -18.63 -29.82 0.45
C GLN A 185 -18.15 -31.27 0.67
N LEU A 186 -17.26 -31.50 1.63
CA LEU A 186 -16.67 -32.81 1.84
C LEU A 186 -17.67 -33.72 2.56
N PRO A 187 -18.08 -34.85 1.96
CA PRO A 187 -18.71 -35.91 2.75
C PRO A 187 -17.72 -36.28 3.87
N PRO A 188 -18.16 -36.44 5.10
CA PRO A 188 -17.29 -36.87 6.18
C PRO A 188 -16.60 -38.13 5.75
N ASN A 189 -15.26 -38.15 5.69
CA ASN A 189 -14.43 -39.27 5.26
C ASN A 189 -14.98 -40.58 5.81
N GLY A 190 -15.25 -41.49 4.89
CA GLY A 190 -15.69 -42.84 4.98
C GLY A 190 -16.05 -43.37 6.38
N LEU A 191 -17.28 -43.86 6.53
CA LEU A 191 -17.80 -44.67 7.65
C LEU A 191 -18.39 -43.94 8.89
N ARG A 192 -18.48 -42.63 8.95
CA ARG A 192 -19.43 -41.99 9.88
C ARG A 192 -20.52 -41.29 9.10
N ILE A 193 -21.66 -41.95 9.00
CA ILE A 193 -22.97 -41.41 8.61
C ILE A 193 -23.38 -40.41 9.71
N ARG A 194 -22.69 -39.30 9.80
CA ARG A 194 -23.26 -38.09 10.37
C ARG A 194 -24.03 -37.45 9.22
N THR A 195 -25.27 -37.76 9.11
CA THR A 195 -26.24 -36.98 8.33
C THR A 195 -26.25 -35.60 8.97
N ILE A 196 -25.35 -34.71 8.50
CA ILE A 196 -25.48 -33.29 8.80
C ILE A 196 -26.85 -32.93 8.20
N SER A 197 -27.80 -32.55 9.05
CA SER A 197 -29.12 -32.19 8.55
C SER A 197 -28.97 -31.02 7.60
N CYS A 198 -29.73 -31.01 6.51
CA CYS A 198 -29.67 -29.93 5.51
C CYS A 198 -29.84 -28.54 6.16
N SER A 199 -30.65 -28.45 7.20
CA SER A 199 -30.84 -27.25 8.03
C SER A 199 -29.58 -26.81 8.79
N GLU A 200 -28.69 -27.71 9.16
CA GLU A 200 -27.41 -27.35 9.82
C GLU A 200 -26.40 -26.77 8.81
N VAL A 201 -26.36 -27.31 7.60
CA VAL A 201 -25.51 -26.79 6.51
C VAL A 201 -25.99 -25.39 6.10
N GLU A 202 -27.32 -25.24 5.95
CA GLU A 202 -27.95 -23.96 5.63
C GLU A 202 -27.60 -22.88 6.67
N PHE A 203 -27.77 -23.21 7.96
CA PHE A 203 -27.46 -22.29 9.05
C PHE A 203 -25.98 -21.90 9.07
N LYS A 204 -25.06 -22.86 8.89
CA LYS A 204 -23.62 -22.60 8.82
C LYS A 204 -23.26 -21.72 7.62
N LEU A 205 -23.86 -22.02 6.45
CA LEU A 205 -23.61 -21.24 5.24
C LEU A 205 -24.09 -19.80 5.37
N GLU A 206 -25.26 -19.59 5.99
CA GLU A 206 -25.78 -18.25 6.26
C GLU A 206 -24.89 -17.46 7.24
N GLN A 207 -24.35 -18.14 8.27
CA GLN A 207 -23.36 -17.52 9.15
C GLN A 207 -22.09 -17.11 8.39
N LEU A 208 -21.56 -17.98 7.50
CA LEU A 208 -20.40 -17.66 6.68
C LEU A 208 -20.66 -16.51 5.69
N ARG A 209 -21.90 -16.42 5.17
CA ARG A 209 -22.33 -15.30 4.35
C ARG A 209 -22.29 -13.98 5.14
N LEU A 210 -22.78 -13.97 6.38
CA LEU A 210 -22.72 -12.78 7.23
C LEU A 210 -21.28 -12.37 7.56
N VAL A 211 -20.39 -13.35 7.76
CA VAL A 211 -18.96 -13.10 7.92
C VAL A 211 -18.38 -12.45 6.66
N TYR A 212 -18.71 -12.96 5.47
CA TYR A 212 -18.30 -12.35 4.21
C TYR A 212 -18.72 -10.89 4.10
N VAL A 213 -19.99 -10.57 4.41
CA VAL A 213 -20.49 -9.17 4.41
C VAL A 213 -19.67 -8.28 5.33
N ALA A 214 -19.37 -8.75 6.53
CA ALA A 214 -18.58 -7.99 7.48
C ALA A 214 -17.12 -7.79 7.03
N LEU A 215 -16.51 -8.76 6.32
CA LEU A 215 -15.19 -8.60 5.74
C LEU A 215 -15.19 -7.58 4.59
N GLU A 216 -16.25 -7.55 3.76
CA GLU A 216 -16.44 -6.52 2.72
C GLU A 216 -16.58 -5.11 3.33
N GLU A 217 -17.35 -4.98 4.40
CA GLU A 217 -17.46 -3.71 5.11
C GLU A 217 -16.10 -3.23 5.64
N VAL A 218 -15.32 -4.13 6.22
CA VAL A 218 -13.95 -3.84 6.68
C VAL A 218 -13.06 -3.41 5.52
N GLN A 219 -13.12 -4.09 4.38
CA GLN A 219 -12.35 -3.73 3.18
C GLN A 219 -12.71 -2.34 2.68
N THR A 220 -14.01 -2.04 2.59
CA THR A 220 -14.52 -0.72 2.19
C THR A 220 -14.07 0.38 3.15
N MET A 221 -14.12 0.11 4.46
CA MET A 221 -13.64 1.06 5.47
C MET A 221 -12.14 1.32 5.34
N LEU A 222 -11.33 0.28 5.06
CA LEU A 222 -9.89 0.43 4.81
C LEU A 222 -9.63 1.28 3.57
N LEU A 223 -10.34 1.00 2.48
CA LEU A 223 -10.20 1.75 1.24
C LEU A 223 -10.60 3.22 1.41
N TYR A 224 -11.72 3.49 2.06
CA TYR A 224 -12.15 4.85 2.38
C TYR A 224 -11.10 5.59 3.24
N ARG A 225 -10.50 4.87 4.19
CA ARG A 225 -9.48 5.43 5.10
C ARG A 225 -8.18 5.76 4.39
N PHE A 226 -7.68 4.84 3.59
CA PHE A 226 -6.37 4.97 2.93
C PHE A 226 -6.46 5.52 1.51
N GLY A 227 -7.65 5.60 0.91
CA GLY A 227 -7.84 5.93 -0.50
C GLY A 227 -7.08 7.17 -0.95
N MET A 228 -7.25 8.31 -0.29
CA MET A 228 -6.53 9.55 -0.64
C MET A 228 -5.00 9.40 -0.52
N VAL A 229 -4.55 8.63 0.46
CA VAL A 229 -3.13 8.32 0.67
C VAL A 229 -2.57 7.49 -0.49
N LEU A 230 -3.33 6.47 -0.90
CA LEU A 230 -2.98 5.61 -2.02
C LEU A 230 -2.96 6.40 -3.33
N LEU A 231 -3.97 7.22 -3.59
CA LEU A 231 -4.04 8.07 -4.79
C LEU A 231 -2.83 9.00 -4.89
N LEU A 232 -2.52 9.72 -3.81
CA LEU A 232 -1.36 10.59 -3.75
C LEU A 232 -0.05 9.83 -3.92
N ASN A 233 0.04 8.62 -3.33
CA ASN A 233 1.22 7.77 -3.50
C ASN A 233 1.38 7.31 -4.95
N PHE A 234 0.29 6.91 -5.64
CA PHE A 234 0.33 6.55 -7.05
C PHE A 234 0.78 7.72 -7.92
N ALA A 235 0.20 8.91 -7.72
CA ALA A 235 0.57 10.11 -8.46
C ALA A 235 2.03 10.51 -8.21
N ASN A 236 2.46 10.55 -6.95
CA ASN A 236 3.85 10.88 -6.60
C ASN A 236 4.83 9.82 -7.12
N SER A 237 4.49 8.53 -7.01
CA SER A 237 5.34 7.45 -7.53
C SER A 237 5.46 7.50 -9.05
N LEU A 238 4.39 7.85 -9.77
CA LEU A 238 4.43 8.01 -11.23
C LEU A 238 5.38 9.15 -11.63
N LEU A 239 5.28 10.30 -10.97
CA LEU A 239 6.13 11.45 -11.25
C LEU A 239 7.60 11.16 -10.90
N SER A 240 7.87 10.68 -9.70
CA SER A 240 9.23 10.41 -9.23
C SER A 240 9.88 9.28 -10.05
N PHE A 241 9.14 8.22 -10.36
CA PHE A 241 9.63 7.13 -11.19
C PHE A 241 9.97 7.60 -12.60
N SER A 242 9.11 8.41 -13.24
CA SER A 242 9.34 8.98 -14.58
C SER A 242 10.59 9.86 -14.58
N TYR A 243 10.76 10.68 -13.55
CA TYR A 243 11.92 11.55 -13.40
C TYR A 243 13.22 10.75 -13.20
N GLU A 244 13.20 9.74 -12.37
CA GLU A 244 14.37 8.88 -12.13
C GLU A 244 14.76 8.06 -13.38
N MET A 245 13.78 7.51 -14.11
CA MET A 245 14.02 6.82 -15.39
C MET A 245 14.64 7.76 -16.43
N PHE A 246 14.15 8.98 -16.54
CA PHE A 246 14.71 9.97 -17.42
C PHE A 246 16.16 10.35 -17.04
N ASN A 247 16.45 10.50 -15.74
CA ASN A 247 17.81 10.76 -15.28
C ASN A 247 18.76 9.57 -15.54
N MET A 248 18.27 8.34 -15.39
CA MET A 248 19.03 7.12 -15.76
C MET A 248 19.37 7.10 -17.24
N PHE A 249 18.38 7.43 -18.11
CA PHE A 249 18.61 7.56 -19.55
C PHE A 249 19.74 8.58 -19.85
N ARG A 250 19.68 9.77 -19.23
CA ARG A 250 20.74 10.79 -19.43
C ARG A 250 22.11 10.37 -18.94
N LEU A 251 22.19 9.63 -17.85
CA LEU A 251 23.48 9.08 -17.36
C LEU A 251 24.08 8.08 -18.35
N LEU A 252 23.24 7.22 -18.94
CA LEU A 252 23.66 6.28 -19.98
C LEU A 252 24.15 7.00 -21.24
N GLU A 253 23.42 8.03 -21.68
CA GLU A 253 23.81 8.85 -22.84
C GLU A 253 25.16 9.55 -22.64
N LEU A 254 25.42 10.08 -21.46
CA LEU A 254 26.67 10.75 -21.12
C LEU A 254 27.86 9.79 -20.87
N ALA A 255 27.65 8.48 -21.00
CA ALA A 255 28.63 7.42 -20.78
C ALA A 255 29.42 7.56 -19.46
N LYS A 256 28.78 8.11 -18.40
CA LYS A 256 29.39 8.30 -17.07
C LYS A 256 29.41 7.02 -16.24
N TRP A 257 29.88 5.93 -16.83
CA TRP A 257 29.92 4.61 -16.18
C TRP A 257 30.72 4.55 -14.89
N LYS A 258 31.56 5.54 -14.61
CA LYS A 258 32.38 5.62 -13.40
C LYS A 258 31.60 6.09 -12.15
N ASP A 259 30.41 6.69 -12.32
CA ASP A 259 29.64 7.26 -11.22
C ASP A 259 28.68 6.21 -10.63
N TRP A 260 29.21 5.06 -10.19
CA TRP A 260 28.42 3.95 -9.64
C TRP A 260 27.52 4.39 -8.45
N VAL A 261 27.97 5.37 -7.66
CA VAL A 261 27.17 5.93 -6.55
C VAL A 261 25.90 6.56 -7.06
N LEU A 262 25.98 7.32 -8.17
CA LEU A 262 24.83 7.99 -8.78
C LEU A 262 23.86 6.97 -9.37
N TYR A 263 24.36 5.93 -10.04
CA TYR A 263 23.53 4.82 -10.53
C TYR A 263 22.83 4.10 -9.39
N SER A 264 23.55 3.78 -8.31
CA SER A 264 22.98 3.14 -7.13
C SER A 264 21.90 3.99 -6.49
N TYR A 265 22.15 5.30 -6.34
CA TYR A 265 21.19 6.27 -5.84
C TYR A 265 19.88 6.25 -6.65
N ARG A 266 19.98 6.41 -7.97
CA ARG A 266 18.80 6.42 -8.87
C ARG A 266 18.05 5.09 -8.85
N SER A 267 18.78 3.98 -8.93
CA SER A 267 18.19 2.63 -8.90
C SER A 267 17.44 2.35 -7.59
N LEU A 268 17.95 2.79 -6.44
CA LEU A 268 17.28 2.62 -5.15
C LEU A 268 15.96 3.40 -5.09
N TRP A 269 15.94 4.63 -5.61
CA TRP A 269 14.70 5.42 -5.66
C TRP A 269 13.67 4.81 -6.62
N LEU A 270 14.10 4.31 -7.78
CA LEU A 270 13.24 3.54 -8.69
C LEU A 270 12.64 2.32 -8.00
N LEU A 271 13.45 1.52 -7.31
CA LEU A 271 12.99 0.36 -6.56
C LEU A 271 12.00 0.76 -5.46
N LEU A 272 12.26 1.85 -4.75
CA LEU A 272 11.37 2.34 -3.70
C LEU A 272 9.97 2.68 -4.24
N HIS A 273 9.92 3.51 -5.28
CA HIS A 273 8.65 3.95 -5.86
C HIS A 273 7.91 2.79 -6.55
N GLY A 274 8.62 1.95 -7.28
CA GLY A 274 8.06 0.76 -7.92
C GLY A 274 7.52 -0.25 -6.91
N SER A 275 8.26 -0.52 -5.84
CA SER A 275 7.83 -1.45 -4.79
C SER A 275 6.58 -0.97 -4.06
N ARG A 276 6.44 0.32 -3.79
CA ARG A 276 5.25 0.91 -3.14
C ARG A 276 3.98 0.67 -3.96
N VAL A 277 4.06 0.88 -5.28
CA VAL A 277 2.93 0.62 -6.18
C VAL A 277 2.64 -0.88 -6.25
N TRP A 278 3.67 -1.69 -6.47
CA TRP A 278 3.55 -3.13 -6.61
C TRP A 278 2.91 -3.81 -5.40
N PHE A 279 3.38 -3.52 -4.18
CA PHE A 279 2.84 -4.16 -2.98
C PHE A 279 1.39 -3.80 -2.72
N VAL A 280 0.99 -2.56 -2.99
CA VAL A 280 -0.42 -2.15 -2.87
C VAL A 280 -1.30 -2.92 -3.86
N LEU A 281 -0.91 -3.02 -5.12
CA LEU A 281 -1.68 -3.73 -6.13
C LEU A 281 -1.72 -5.24 -5.84
N LYS A 282 -0.58 -5.84 -5.50
CA LYS A 282 -0.48 -7.29 -5.24
C LYS A 282 -1.30 -7.77 -4.04
N VAL A 283 -1.42 -6.96 -2.99
CA VAL A 283 -2.25 -7.34 -1.84
C VAL A 283 -3.74 -7.30 -2.16
N ASN A 284 -4.18 -6.35 -2.99
CA ASN A 284 -5.58 -6.28 -3.42
C ASN A 284 -5.93 -7.43 -4.40
N GLU A 285 -5.01 -7.76 -5.31
CA GLU A 285 -5.14 -8.93 -6.19
C GLU A 285 -5.34 -10.22 -5.40
N ARG A 286 -4.57 -10.44 -4.33
CA ARG A 286 -4.73 -11.63 -3.46
C ARG A 286 -6.13 -11.72 -2.86
N ILE A 287 -6.73 -10.60 -2.46
CA ILE A 287 -8.11 -10.60 -1.94
C ILE A 287 -9.09 -10.95 -3.07
N ALA A 288 -8.91 -10.38 -4.26
CA ALA A 288 -9.73 -10.70 -5.42
C ALA A 288 -9.64 -12.19 -5.79
N GLU A 289 -8.44 -12.79 -5.76
CA GLU A 289 -8.24 -14.23 -5.94
C GLU A 289 -9.00 -15.07 -4.89
N GLN A 290 -8.97 -14.66 -3.60
CA GLN A 290 -9.73 -15.38 -2.56
C GLN A 290 -11.24 -15.27 -2.76
N LYS A 291 -11.76 -14.14 -3.20
CA LYS A 291 -13.18 -13.97 -3.54
C LYS A 291 -13.57 -14.84 -4.74
N HIS A 292 -12.70 -14.90 -5.75
CA HIS A 292 -12.92 -15.79 -6.90
C HIS A 292 -12.96 -17.27 -6.49
N GLN A 293 -12.03 -17.69 -5.61
CA GLN A 293 -12.03 -19.04 -5.05
C GLN A 293 -13.31 -19.32 -4.27
N LEU A 294 -13.81 -18.37 -3.47
CA LEU A 294 -15.08 -18.50 -2.78
C LEU A 294 -16.25 -18.75 -3.74
N CYS A 295 -16.30 -18.01 -4.84
CA CYS A 295 -17.29 -18.21 -5.90
C CYS A 295 -17.23 -19.64 -6.48
N LEU A 296 -16.02 -20.14 -6.76
CA LEU A 296 -15.83 -21.51 -7.25
C LEU A 296 -16.27 -22.57 -6.24
N PHE A 297 -16.01 -22.39 -4.95
CA PHE A 297 -16.47 -23.31 -3.92
C PHE A 297 -17.98 -23.29 -3.76
N LEU A 298 -18.61 -22.13 -3.76
CA LEU A 298 -20.07 -22.02 -3.70
C LEU A 298 -20.77 -22.68 -4.89
N ASN A 299 -20.23 -22.51 -6.10
CA ASN A 299 -20.77 -23.15 -7.32
C ASN A 299 -20.63 -24.70 -7.33
N LYS A 300 -19.69 -25.25 -6.54
CA LYS A 300 -19.50 -26.70 -6.39
C LYS A 300 -20.34 -27.30 -5.27
N LEU A 301 -21.04 -26.51 -4.50
CA LEU A 301 -21.83 -26.95 -3.38
C LEU A 301 -23.11 -27.62 -3.95
N ASP A 302 -23.28 -28.92 -3.67
CA ASP A 302 -24.47 -29.65 -4.10
C ASP A 302 -25.67 -29.21 -3.26
N ALA A 303 -26.51 -28.39 -3.86
CA ALA A 303 -27.72 -27.87 -3.25
C ALA A 303 -28.92 -28.78 -3.61
N SER A 304 -28.95 -29.95 -3.02
CA SER A 304 -30.06 -30.95 -3.25
C SER A 304 -31.40 -30.50 -2.66
N ASP A 305 -31.42 -29.51 -1.79
CA ASP A 305 -32.61 -28.93 -1.16
C ASP A 305 -32.87 -27.50 -1.65
N ALA A 306 -34.14 -27.18 -1.97
CA ALA A 306 -34.56 -25.88 -2.46
C ALA A 306 -34.25 -24.71 -1.48
N HIS A 307 -34.19 -24.97 -0.17
CA HIS A 307 -33.80 -23.98 0.82
C HIS A 307 -32.28 -23.68 0.77
N LEU A 308 -31.46 -24.73 0.71
CA LEU A 308 -30.01 -24.60 0.60
C LEU A 308 -29.63 -23.92 -0.73
N GLU A 309 -30.29 -24.30 -1.82
CA GLU A 309 -30.10 -23.67 -3.14
C GLU A 309 -30.38 -22.15 -3.08
N ARG A 310 -31.42 -21.75 -2.38
CA ARG A 310 -31.74 -20.31 -2.21
C ARG A 310 -30.64 -19.55 -1.46
N VAL A 311 -30.09 -20.13 -0.38
CA VAL A 311 -29.00 -19.51 0.39
C VAL A 311 -27.72 -19.44 -0.45
N VAL A 312 -27.37 -20.50 -1.18
CA VAL A 312 -26.22 -20.52 -2.09
C VAL A 312 -26.38 -19.44 -3.17
N ASN A 313 -27.54 -19.38 -3.84
CA ASN A 313 -27.80 -18.40 -4.87
C ASN A 313 -27.76 -16.96 -4.33
N HIS A 314 -28.33 -16.72 -3.15
CA HIS A 314 -28.25 -15.42 -2.50
C HIS A 314 -26.81 -15.00 -2.19
N PHE A 315 -25.98 -15.93 -1.70
CA PHE A 315 -24.57 -15.66 -1.45
C PHE A 315 -23.79 -15.40 -2.75
N LEU A 316 -24.04 -16.19 -3.81
CA LEU A 316 -23.41 -16.00 -5.12
C LEU A 316 -23.77 -14.66 -5.75
N VAL A 317 -25.04 -14.26 -5.73
CA VAL A 317 -25.49 -12.96 -6.26
C VAL A 317 -24.81 -11.82 -5.51
N GLN A 318 -24.74 -11.91 -4.18
CA GLN A 318 -24.06 -10.89 -3.37
C GLN A 318 -22.54 -10.82 -3.66
N LEU A 319 -21.89 -11.99 -3.79
CA LEU A 319 -20.47 -12.09 -4.12
C LEU A 319 -20.18 -11.52 -5.51
N GLN A 320 -20.98 -11.89 -6.52
CA GLN A 320 -20.85 -11.38 -7.89
C GLN A 320 -21.09 -9.88 -7.98
N ALA A 321 -22.10 -9.35 -7.27
CA ALA A 321 -22.36 -7.92 -7.20
C ALA A 321 -21.16 -7.14 -6.64
N ASN A 322 -20.52 -7.67 -5.59
CA ASN A 322 -19.32 -7.05 -5.02
C ASN A 322 -18.09 -7.19 -5.92
N MET A 323 -17.94 -8.33 -6.63
CA MET A 323 -16.83 -8.54 -7.57
C MET A 323 -16.96 -7.72 -8.85
N SER A 324 -18.18 -7.40 -9.28
CA SER A 324 -18.41 -6.57 -10.46
C SER A 324 -18.12 -5.07 -10.23
N GLN A 325 -18.03 -4.65 -8.98
CA GLN A 325 -17.64 -3.29 -8.63
C GLN A 325 -16.12 -3.21 -8.51
N PRO A 326 -15.42 -2.43 -9.37
CA PRO A 326 -13.99 -2.28 -9.26
C PRO A 326 -13.64 -1.63 -7.91
N LEU A 327 -12.60 -2.16 -7.28
CA LEU A 327 -12.07 -1.60 -6.04
C LEU A 327 -11.26 -0.35 -6.39
N ALA A 328 -11.96 0.78 -6.58
CA ALA A 328 -11.35 2.01 -7.04
C ALA A 328 -10.92 2.92 -5.89
N VAL A 329 -9.71 3.45 -5.98
CA VAL A 329 -9.20 4.48 -5.07
C VAL A 329 -9.80 5.82 -5.45
N CYS A 330 -10.63 6.36 -4.58
CA CYS A 330 -11.35 7.62 -4.80
C CYS A 330 -12.13 7.67 -6.14
N GLY A 331 -12.50 6.53 -6.71
CA GLY A 331 -13.16 6.43 -8.02
C GLY A 331 -12.26 6.78 -9.22
N VAL A 332 -10.94 6.85 -9.04
CA VAL A 332 -10.00 7.28 -10.10
C VAL A 332 -9.07 6.16 -10.55
N VAL A 333 -8.56 5.36 -9.63
CA VAL A 333 -7.59 4.29 -9.92
C VAL A 333 -8.12 2.97 -9.40
N ASP A 334 -8.32 2.02 -10.30
CA ASP A 334 -8.69 0.66 -9.93
C ASP A 334 -7.47 -0.06 -9.32
N LEU A 335 -7.71 -0.78 -8.22
CA LEU A 335 -6.66 -1.53 -7.52
C LEU A 335 -6.60 -2.98 -8.04
N ASP A 336 -6.48 -3.13 -9.34
CA ASP A 336 -6.36 -4.42 -10.01
C ASP A 336 -5.04 -4.52 -10.80
N THR A 337 -4.80 -5.67 -11.41
CA THR A 337 -3.62 -5.88 -12.25
C THR A 337 -3.65 -5.08 -13.55
N LEU A 338 -4.83 -4.67 -14.02
CA LEU A 338 -4.95 -3.82 -15.22
C LEU A 338 -4.41 -2.42 -14.94
N ALA A 339 -4.51 -1.93 -13.68
CA ALA A 339 -3.92 -0.66 -13.28
C ALA A 339 -2.39 -0.63 -13.43
N VAL A 340 -1.72 -1.80 -13.34
CA VAL A 340 -0.26 -1.89 -13.62
C VAL A 340 0.01 -1.51 -15.07
N GLY A 341 -0.78 -2.02 -16.00
CA GLY A 341 -0.67 -1.67 -17.43
C GLY A 341 -0.89 -0.18 -17.66
N GLY A 342 -1.92 0.40 -17.05
CA GLY A 342 -2.21 1.83 -17.09
C GLY A 342 -1.06 2.67 -16.52
N PHE A 343 -0.50 2.26 -15.39
CA PHE A 343 0.64 2.93 -14.77
C PHE A 343 1.89 2.88 -15.66
N ILE A 344 2.22 1.72 -16.25
CA ILE A 344 3.36 1.56 -17.17
C ILE A 344 3.16 2.40 -18.43
N ASN A 345 1.95 2.42 -19.01
CA ASN A 345 1.66 3.24 -20.19
C ASN A 345 1.82 4.74 -19.90
N ALA A 346 1.28 5.22 -18.78
CA ALA A 346 1.44 6.61 -18.36
C ALA A 346 2.93 6.96 -18.11
N LEU A 347 3.66 6.05 -17.44
CA LEU A 347 5.10 6.19 -17.20
C LEU A 347 5.86 6.34 -18.52
N MET A 348 5.64 5.43 -19.48
CA MET A 348 6.32 5.45 -20.77
C MET A 348 6.02 6.72 -21.54
N ALA A 349 4.75 7.16 -21.55
CA ALA A 349 4.36 8.41 -22.20
C ALA A 349 5.12 9.62 -21.61
N ILE A 350 5.21 9.73 -20.29
CA ILE A 350 5.92 10.82 -19.62
C ILE A 350 7.43 10.75 -19.92
N VAL A 351 8.04 9.58 -19.84
CA VAL A 351 9.49 9.40 -20.10
C VAL A 351 9.84 9.74 -21.55
N ILE A 352 9.05 9.27 -22.53
CA ILE A 352 9.23 9.60 -23.95
C ILE A 352 9.10 11.11 -24.15
N PHE A 353 8.09 11.73 -23.57
CA PHE A 353 7.91 13.19 -23.65
C PHE A 353 9.14 13.93 -23.10
N LEU A 354 9.67 13.52 -21.94
CA LEU A 354 10.86 14.13 -21.34
C LEU A 354 12.11 13.97 -22.23
N ILE A 355 12.29 12.80 -22.86
CA ILE A 355 13.38 12.53 -23.79
C ILE A 355 13.26 13.42 -25.04
N GLN A 356 12.06 13.52 -25.61
CA GLN A 356 11.82 14.37 -26.79
C GLN A 356 12.10 15.85 -26.50
N MET A 357 11.70 16.34 -25.35
CA MET A 357 12.00 17.70 -24.91
C MET A 357 13.50 17.95 -24.72
N ASP A 358 14.23 16.97 -24.18
CA ASP A 358 15.69 17.06 -24.00
C ASP A 358 16.41 17.09 -25.35
N LEU A 359 16.03 16.22 -26.28
CA LEU A 359 16.59 16.16 -27.65
C LEU A 359 16.27 17.44 -28.44
N GLY A 360 15.03 17.94 -28.37
CA GLY A 360 14.64 19.19 -29.00
C GLY A 360 15.45 20.38 -28.52
N ASN A 361 15.71 20.49 -27.23
CA ASN A 361 16.56 21.55 -26.65
C ASN A 361 18.03 21.42 -27.09
N LYS A 362 18.58 20.21 -27.20
CA LYS A 362 19.95 19.98 -27.66
C LYS A 362 20.10 20.41 -29.15
N SER A 363 19.10 20.11 -29.96
CA SER A 363 19.11 20.54 -31.38
C SER A 363 19.08 22.05 -31.53
N LEU A 364 18.31 22.75 -30.70
CA LEU A 364 18.24 24.21 -30.68
C LEU A 364 19.54 24.87 -30.21
N MET A 365 20.24 24.26 -29.24
CA MET A 365 21.52 24.76 -28.74
C MET A 365 22.71 24.40 -29.64
N GLY A 366 22.59 23.34 -30.45
CA GLY A 366 23.63 22.92 -31.39
C GLY A 366 23.65 23.71 -32.71
N PHE A 367 22.68 24.57 -32.91
CA PHE A 367 22.60 25.50 -34.07
C PHE A 367 23.05 26.92 -33.70
N VAL A 368 23.57 27.14 -32.49
CA VAL A 368 24.25 28.34 -32.05
C VAL A 368 25.73 28.01 -31.83
#